data_6cb4961586d34b1ed9db5503e9dfb484
#
_entry.id   6cb4961586d34b1ed9db5503e9dfb484
#
_cell.length_a   1.000
_cell.length_b   1.000
_cell.length_c   1.000
_cell.angle_alpha   90.00
_cell.angle_beta   90.00
_cell.angle_gamma   90.00
#
_symmetry.space_group_name_H-M   'P 1'
#
loop_
_entity.id
_entity.type
_entity.pdbx_description
1 polymer ?
#
loop_
_entity_poly.entity_id
_entity_poly.type
_entity_poly.pdbx_seq_one_letter_code
_entity_poly.pdbx_strand_id
1 'polypeptide(L)'
;AYHGDTFKAMEVGDDEDYHFAFEEKTGVVHIPTEIPALEEAFEKYHDQLNCFIVEPLLQGAGGMRMYDISFLKRARELCDEYDVLLIFDEVATGFGRTGNRFVADLVLPDILVLGKALTGGYIGHAVTVANHKVFDAFYSDNDRYALMHGPTFMGNALACAVALKGIEIFERENYMGKIKRIEEISHREMDGFTDPRIKEVRVMGGCTCVEVYDGATLEGFQQFAYERGVFCRPFLKYMYSMVPYMIEEE
;
A
#
# COMPACT_ATOMS: atom_id res chain seq x y z
N ALA A 1 0.77 -7.47 5.83
CA ALA A 1 0.23 -6.79 4.64
C ALA A 1 -1.28 -6.97 4.56
N TYR A 2 -1.95 -6.03 3.92
CA TYR A 2 -3.40 -6.06 3.69
C TYR A 2 -3.70 -5.79 2.21
N HIS A 3 -4.42 -6.71 1.56
CA HIS A 3 -4.68 -6.64 0.12
C HIS A 3 -6.19 -6.64 -0.23
N GLY A 4 -7.05 -6.42 0.75
CA GLY A 4 -8.51 -6.34 0.58
C GLY A 4 -9.26 -7.49 1.25
N ASP A 5 -10.60 -7.50 1.07
CA ASP A 5 -11.53 -8.33 1.83
C ASP A 5 -12.16 -9.47 0.99
N THR A 6 -11.66 -9.72 -0.23
CA THR A 6 -12.04 -10.93 -0.97
C THR A 6 -11.27 -12.14 -0.44
N PHE A 7 -11.80 -13.35 -0.59
CA PHE A 7 -11.18 -14.55 -0.03
C PHE A 7 -9.69 -14.70 -0.40
N LYS A 8 -9.34 -14.49 -1.66
CA LYS A 8 -7.93 -14.59 -2.07
C LYS A 8 -7.08 -13.43 -1.54
N ALA A 9 -7.63 -12.22 -1.44
CA ALA A 9 -6.93 -11.08 -0.86
C ALA A 9 -6.68 -11.29 0.65
N MET A 10 -7.66 -11.85 1.38
CA MET A 10 -7.51 -12.23 2.79
C MET A 10 -6.47 -13.35 2.97
N GLU A 11 -6.45 -14.33 2.07
CA GLU A 11 -5.48 -15.44 2.11
C GLU A 11 -4.03 -14.94 1.93
N VAL A 12 -3.80 -13.98 1.02
CA VAL A 12 -2.46 -13.43 0.78
C VAL A 12 -2.07 -12.32 1.77
N GLY A 13 -3.02 -11.75 2.49
CA GLY A 13 -2.74 -10.85 3.61
C GLY A 13 -2.22 -11.61 4.83
N ASP A 14 -1.40 -10.97 5.67
CA ASP A 14 -0.90 -11.52 6.93
C ASP A 14 -1.54 -10.86 8.16
N ASP A 15 -2.67 -10.22 7.98
CA ASP A 15 -3.35 -9.45 8.99
C ASP A 15 -4.29 -10.35 9.81
N GLU A 16 -3.77 -10.91 10.90
CA GLU A 16 -4.53 -11.74 11.82
C GLU A 16 -5.59 -10.94 12.61
N ASP A 17 -5.38 -9.64 12.78
CA ASP A 17 -6.28 -8.77 13.54
C ASP A 17 -7.61 -8.51 12.79
N TYR A 18 -7.60 -8.58 11.46
CA TYR A 18 -8.79 -8.31 10.63
C TYR A 18 -9.47 -9.56 10.09
N HIS A 19 -8.68 -10.58 9.75
CA HIS A 19 -9.16 -11.74 9.00
C HIS A 19 -9.02 -13.06 9.75
N PHE A 20 -8.98 -13.04 11.07
CA PHE A 20 -8.81 -14.23 11.92
C PHE A 20 -9.81 -15.36 11.67
N ALA A 21 -11.00 -15.04 11.14
CA ALA A 21 -12.01 -16.04 10.82
C ALA A 21 -11.73 -16.84 9.53
N PHE A 22 -10.68 -16.51 8.78
CA PHE A 22 -10.31 -17.09 7.49
C PHE A 22 -8.90 -17.67 7.53
N GLU A 23 -8.64 -18.57 8.49
CA GLU A 23 -7.30 -19.06 8.81
C GLU A 23 -6.67 -20.02 7.80
N GLU A 24 -7.43 -20.57 6.83
CA GLU A 24 -6.86 -21.48 5.83
C GLU A 24 -6.08 -20.71 4.77
N LYS A 25 -4.79 -20.43 5.06
CA LYS A 25 -3.84 -19.79 4.14
C LYS A 25 -3.05 -20.87 3.40
N THR A 26 -3.71 -21.57 2.50
CA THR A 26 -3.06 -22.64 1.71
C THR A 26 -2.29 -22.05 0.51
N GLY A 27 -1.04 -22.44 0.36
CA GLY A 27 -0.21 -22.04 -0.78
C GLY A 27 0.29 -20.58 -0.73
N VAL A 28 0.35 -19.99 0.46
CA VAL A 28 0.90 -18.64 0.69
C VAL A 28 2.05 -18.72 1.70
N VAL A 29 3.14 -18.02 1.40
CA VAL A 29 4.30 -17.85 2.29
C VAL A 29 4.39 -16.39 2.70
N HIS A 30 4.21 -16.10 3.98
CA HIS A 30 4.38 -14.75 4.53
C HIS A 30 5.80 -14.56 5.03
N ILE A 31 6.40 -13.42 4.71
CA ILE A 31 7.76 -13.05 5.12
C ILE A 31 7.76 -11.62 5.67
N PRO A 32 8.68 -11.29 6.62
CA PRO A 32 8.94 -9.91 6.98
C PRO A 32 9.58 -9.15 5.81
N THR A 33 9.53 -7.81 5.85
CA THR A 33 10.17 -6.94 4.86
C THR A 33 11.68 -6.82 5.09
N GLU A 34 12.35 -7.96 5.12
CA GLU A 34 13.79 -8.11 5.37
C GLU A 34 14.43 -8.90 4.22
N ILE A 35 15.55 -8.40 3.66
CA ILE A 35 16.23 -9.04 2.53
C ILE A 35 16.61 -10.49 2.80
N PRO A 36 17.18 -10.85 3.97
CA PRO A 36 17.52 -12.26 4.24
C PRO A 36 16.31 -13.19 4.21
N ALA A 37 15.16 -12.76 4.75
CA ALA A 37 13.94 -13.57 4.74
C ALA A 37 13.36 -13.72 3.33
N LEU A 38 13.48 -12.67 2.50
CA LEU A 38 13.09 -12.71 1.10
C LEU A 38 13.96 -13.71 0.32
N GLU A 39 15.29 -13.65 0.47
CA GLU A 39 16.23 -14.55 -0.20
C GLU A 39 16.01 -16.01 0.22
N GLU A 40 15.84 -16.27 1.52
CA GLU A 40 15.54 -17.62 2.03
C GLU A 40 14.23 -18.18 1.46
N ALA A 41 13.18 -17.33 1.36
CA ALA A 41 11.91 -17.76 0.80
C ALA A 41 12.02 -18.10 -0.69
N PHE A 42 12.74 -17.30 -1.48
CA PHE A 42 12.97 -17.58 -2.89
C PHE A 42 13.85 -18.84 -3.09
N GLU A 43 14.94 -18.98 -2.33
CA GLU A 43 15.79 -20.17 -2.38
C GLU A 43 14.97 -21.45 -2.11
N LYS A 44 14.04 -21.39 -1.17
CA LYS A 44 13.28 -22.57 -0.73
C LYS A 44 12.07 -22.88 -1.60
N TYR A 45 11.41 -21.88 -2.17
CA TYR A 45 10.07 -22.05 -2.77
C TYR A 45 9.97 -21.60 -4.23
N HIS A 46 11.04 -21.11 -4.87
CA HIS A 46 11.00 -20.50 -6.22
C HIS A 46 10.28 -21.35 -7.28
N ASP A 47 10.42 -22.68 -7.22
CA ASP A 47 9.76 -23.62 -8.14
C ASP A 47 8.24 -23.78 -7.94
N GLN A 48 7.71 -23.19 -6.85
CA GLN A 48 6.30 -23.22 -6.47
C GLN A 48 5.68 -21.81 -6.44
N LEU A 49 6.50 -20.76 -6.57
CA LEU A 49 6.04 -19.38 -6.54
C LEU A 49 5.53 -18.94 -7.91
N ASN A 50 4.30 -18.44 -7.97
CA ASN A 50 3.75 -17.79 -9.15
C ASN A 50 3.97 -16.27 -9.12
N CYS A 51 3.85 -15.68 -7.93
CA CYS A 51 4.00 -14.24 -7.76
C CYS A 51 4.47 -13.90 -6.34
N PHE A 52 5.06 -12.71 -6.21
CA PHE A 52 5.33 -12.01 -4.96
C PHE A 52 4.51 -10.72 -4.94
N ILE A 53 3.62 -10.57 -3.94
CA ILE A 53 2.79 -9.37 -3.76
C ILE A 53 3.24 -8.58 -2.55
N VAL A 54 3.27 -7.24 -2.66
CA VAL A 54 3.70 -6.37 -1.57
C VAL A 54 3.06 -4.97 -1.68
N GLU A 55 2.72 -4.37 -0.54
CA GLU A 55 2.48 -2.93 -0.43
C GLU A 55 3.85 -2.22 -0.44
N PRO A 56 4.23 -1.47 -1.50
CA PRO A 56 5.60 -0.98 -1.64
C PRO A 56 5.91 0.20 -0.71
N LEU A 57 7.05 0.13 -0.02
CA LEU A 57 7.62 1.07 0.95
C LEU A 57 6.83 1.25 2.25
N LEU A 58 5.51 1.15 2.23
CA LEU A 58 4.63 1.37 3.38
C LEU A 58 3.55 0.29 3.40
N GLN A 59 3.58 -0.56 4.42
CA GLN A 59 2.50 -1.48 4.74
C GLN A 59 1.50 -0.76 5.66
N GLY A 60 0.31 -0.43 5.14
CA GLY A 60 -0.67 0.38 5.84
C GLY A 60 -1.30 -0.36 7.02
N ALA A 61 -2.34 -1.15 6.78
CA ALA A 61 -3.08 -1.88 7.81
C ALA A 61 -2.21 -2.89 8.57
N GLY A 62 -1.14 -3.40 7.96
CA GLY A 62 -0.14 -4.26 8.61
C GLY A 62 0.76 -3.56 9.63
N GLY A 63 0.36 -2.40 10.15
CA GLY A 63 1.04 -1.70 11.25
C GLY A 63 1.85 -0.48 10.84
N MET A 64 1.53 0.17 9.74
CA MET A 64 2.24 1.36 9.23
C MET A 64 3.75 1.14 9.17
N ARG A 65 4.15 -0.06 8.73
CA ARG A 65 5.57 -0.44 8.61
C ARG A 65 6.17 0.25 7.40
N MET A 66 7.24 0.99 7.62
CA MET A 66 8.02 1.63 6.57
C MET A 66 9.34 0.89 6.40
N TYR A 67 9.78 0.68 5.16
CA TYR A 67 11.00 -0.06 4.86
C TYR A 67 11.72 0.52 3.65
N ASP A 68 12.99 0.19 3.53
CA ASP A 68 13.88 0.76 2.51
C ASP A 68 13.64 0.18 1.11
N ILE A 69 13.87 0.99 0.09
CA ILE A 69 13.73 0.63 -1.32
C ILE A 69 14.61 -0.54 -1.75
N SER A 70 15.70 -0.81 -1.05
CA SER A 70 16.59 -1.94 -1.33
C SER A 70 15.89 -3.29 -1.29
N PHE A 71 14.90 -3.43 -0.39
CA PHE A 71 14.07 -4.64 -0.35
C PHE A 71 13.31 -4.86 -1.66
N LEU A 72 12.69 -3.81 -2.22
CA LEU A 72 11.93 -3.90 -3.47
C LEU A 72 12.86 -4.14 -4.68
N LYS A 73 14.03 -3.52 -4.69
CA LYS A 73 15.05 -3.77 -5.72
C LYS A 73 15.50 -5.24 -5.71
N ARG A 74 15.76 -5.77 -4.51
CA ARG A 74 16.14 -7.17 -4.38
C ARG A 74 15.00 -8.11 -4.76
N ALA A 75 13.75 -7.77 -4.39
CA ALA A 75 12.57 -8.52 -4.81
C ALA A 75 12.43 -8.57 -6.34
N ARG A 76 12.69 -7.43 -7.03
CA ARG A 76 12.66 -7.40 -8.50
C ARG A 76 13.73 -8.31 -9.11
N GLU A 77 14.96 -8.25 -8.59
CA GLU A 77 16.06 -9.11 -9.05
C GLU A 77 15.72 -10.61 -8.93
N LEU A 78 15.20 -11.02 -7.77
CA LEU A 78 14.81 -12.40 -7.52
C LEU A 78 13.62 -12.83 -8.39
N CYS A 79 12.62 -11.96 -8.54
CA CYS A 79 11.50 -12.23 -9.42
C CYS A 79 11.94 -12.42 -10.88
N ASP A 80 12.91 -11.63 -11.35
CA ASP A 80 13.48 -11.78 -12.71
C ASP A 80 14.30 -13.07 -12.84
N GLU A 81 15.10 -13.40 -11.82
CA GLU A 81 15.96 -14.58 -11.80
C GLU A 81 15.14 -15.89 -11.85
N TYR A 82 14.04 -15.94 -11.09
CA TYR A 82 13.23 -17.15 -10.92
C TYR A 82 11.92 -17.16 -11.72
N ASP A 83 11.72 -16.20 -12.62
CA ASP A 83 10.50 -16.05 -13.44
C ASP A 83 9.20 -15.95 -12.62
N VAL A 84 9.26 -15.27 -11.47
CA VAL A 84 8.15 -14.99 -10.56
C VAL A 84 7.58 -13.60 -10.86
N LEU A 85 6.25 -13.44 -10.88
CA LEU A 85 5.64 -12.13 -11.12
C LEU A 85 5.73 -11.24 -9.87
N LEU A 86 6.20 -10.00 -10.03
CA LEU A 86 6.18 -8.99 -8.98
C LEU A 86 4.90 -8.17 -9.05
N ILE A 87 4.14 -8.11 -7.97
CA ILE A 87 2.89 -7.37 -7.86
C ILE A 87 3.06 -6.27 -6.81
N PHE A 88 2.86 -5.02 -7.22
CA PHE A 88 2.76 -3.90 -6.29
C PHE A 88 1.30 -3.56 -6.01
N ASP A 89 0.92 -3.62 -4.75
CA ASP A 89 -0.35 -3.07 -4.27
C ASP A 89 -0.14 -1.61 -3.86
N GLU A 90 -0.39 -0.71 -4.78
CA GLU A 90 -0.34 0.73 -4.54
C GLU A 90 -1.73 1.35 -4.28
N VAL A 91 -2.68 0.55 -3.84
CA VAL A 91 -4.02 1.04 -3.46
C VAL A 91 -3.94 2.08 -2.35
N ALA A 92 -3.02 1.91 -1.39
CA ALA A 92 -2.80 2.85 -0.29
C ALA A 92 -1.57 3.74 -0.50
N THR A 93 -0.54 3.23 -1.18
CA THR A 93 0.78 3.86 -1.30
C THR A 93 0.92 4.75 -2.52
N GLY A 94 0.11 4.57 -3.54
CA GLY A 94 0.13 5.35 -4.76
C GLY A 94 -0.33 6.80 -4.59
N PHE A 95 -0.22 7.57 -5.65
CA PHE A 95 -0.60 8.98 -5.71
C PHE A 95 0.09 9.83 -4.64
N GLY A 96 1.38 9.59 -4.43
CA GLY A 96 2.21 10.44 -3.59
C GLY A 96 2.29 10.06 -2.12
N ARG A 97 1.51 9.09 -1.63
CA ARG A 97 1.45 8.78 -0.20
C ARG A 97 2.81 8.48 0.44
N THR A 98 3.73 7.86 -0.29
CA THR A 98 5.10 7.55 0.15
C THR A 98 6.12 8.63 -0.18
N GLY A 99 5.70 9.82 -0.64
CA GLY A 99 6.62 10.84 -1.17
C GLY A 99 7.00 10.63 -2.64
N ASN A 100 6.63 9.49 -3.23
CA ASN A 100 6.78 9.20 -4.65
C ASN A 100 5.41 9.21 -5.32
N ARG A 101 5.33 9.66 -6.57
CA ARG A 101 4.07 9.61 -7.33
C ARG A 101 3.49 8.19 -7.33
N PHE A 102 4.32 7.25 -7.78
CA PHE A 102 4.15 5.81 -7.62
C PHE A 102 5.49 5.19 -7.26
N VAL A 103 5.50 4.19 -6.40
CA VAL A 103 6.73 3.43 -6.12
C VAL A 103 7.14 2.61 -7.35
N ALA A 104 6.18 2.27 -8.20
CA ALA A 104 6.42 1.66 -9.51
C ALA A 104 7.33 2.50 -10.42
N ASP A 105 7.46 3.81 -10.21
CA ASP A 105 8.42 4.67 -10.93
C ASP A 105 9.89 4.40 -10.52
N LEU A 106 10.12 3.79 -9.36
CA LEU A 106 11.45 3.45 -8.82
C LEU A 106 11.85 2.01 -9.10
N VAL A 107 10.89 1.09 -9.00
CA VAL A 107 11.05 -0.35 -9.27
C VAL A 107 9.82 -0.81 -10.02
N LEU A 108 9.97 -1.22 -11.27
CA LEU A 108 8.84 -1.58 -12.12
C LEU A 108 8.30 -2.99 -11.78
N PRO A 109 7.05 -3.12 -11.33
CA PRO A 109 6.41 -4.42 -11.14
C PRO A 109 5.87 -4.99 -12.46
N ASP A 110 5.52 -6.27 -12.46
CA ASP A 110 4.78 -6.90 -13.57
C ASP A 110 3.29 -6.54 -13.53
N ILE A 111 2.75 -6.38 -12.33
CA ILE A 111 1.36 -5.99 -12.08
C ILE A 111 1.33 -4.88 -11.04
N LEU A 112 0.57 -3.83 -11.32
CA LEU A 112 0.34 -2.70 -10.43
C LEU A 112 -1.15 -2.58 -10.14
N VAL A 113 -1.51 -2.54 -8.85
CA VAL A 113 -2.89 -2.36 -8.40
C VAL A 113 -3.07 -0.96 -7.83
N LEU A 114 -4.07 -0.23 -8.32
CA LEU A 114 -4.39 1.15 -7.92
C LEU A 114 -5.85 1.25 -7.46
N GLY A 115 -6.11 2.10 -6.48
CA GLY A 115 -7.45 2.37 -5.96
C GLY A 115 -7.47 3.63 -5.10
N LYS A 116 -8.41 3.73 -4.19
CA LYS A 116 -8.55 4.84 -3.22
C LYS A 116 -8.36 6.24 -3.84
N ALA A 117 -7.15 6.80 -3.78
CA ALA A 117 -6.84 8.12 -4.32
C ALA A 117 -7.06 8.24 -5.83
N LEU A 118 -7.12 7.14 -6.57
CA LEU A 118 -7.44 7.10 -8.00
C LEU A 118 -8.67 7.92 -8.35
N THR A 119 -9.69 7.90 -7.50
CA THR A 119 -10.95 8.64 -7.70
C THR A 119 -11.16 9.78 -6.70
N GLY A 120 -10.17 10.05 -5.84
CA GLY A 120 -10.28 11.07 -4.78
C GLY A 120 -11.44 10.82 -3.79
N GLY A 121 -11.94 9.59 -3.72
CA GLY A 121 -13.06 9.21 -2.83
C GLY A 121 -14.46 9.49 -3.39
N TYR A 122 -14.59 10.00 -4.61
CA TYR A 122 -15.90 10.31 -5.20
C TYR A 122 -16.71 9.07 -5.59
N ILE A 123 -16.03 8.00 -6.01
CA ILE A 123 -16.66 6.74 -6.40
C ILE A 123 -15.71 5.58 -6.16
N GLY A 124 -16.24 4.41 -5.76
CA GLY A 124 -15.44 3.19 -5.64
C GLY A 124 -14.96 2.73 -7.02
N HIS A 125 -13.64 2.69 -7.21
CA HIS A 125 -13.01 2.19 -8.42
C HIS A 125 -11.60 1.72 -8.15
N ALA A 126 -11.16 0.70 -8.89
CA ALA A 126 -9.79 0.21 -8.86
C ALA A 126 -9.35 -0.16 -10.28
N VAL A 127 -8.06 -0.17 -10.49
CA VAL A 127 -7.42 -0.52 -11.76
C VAL A 127 -6.26 -1.47 -11.48
N THR A 128 -6.18 -2.52 -12.29
CA THR A 128 -5.01 -3.40 -12.37
C THR A 128 -4.32 -3.13 -13.70
N VAL A 129 -3.06 -2.73 -13.64
CA VAL A 129 -2.20 -2.50 -14.80
C VAL A 129 -1.22 -3.67 -14.88
N ALA A 130 -1.08 -4.27 -16.04
CA ALA A 130 -0.17 -5.37 -16.27
C ALA A 130 0.80 -5.06 -17.41
N ASN A 131 2.00 -5.62 -17.35
CA ASN A 131 2.96 -5.55 -18.45
C ASN A 131 2.60 -6.52 -19.58
N HIS A 132 3.33 -6.44 -20.70
CA HIS A 132 3.10 -7.30 -21.86
C HIS A 132 3.29 -8.79 -21.56
N LYS A 133 4.22 -9.17 -20.69
CA LYS A 133 4.42 -10.58 -20.28
C LYS A 133 3.14 -11.19 -19.72
N VAL A 134 2.43 -10.44 -18.87
CA VAL A 134 1.16 -10.88 -18.28
C VAL A 134 0.03 -10.83 -19.32
N PHE A 135 -0.04 -9.76 -20.11
CA PHE A 135 -1.07 -9.60 -21.13
C PHE A 135 -1.00 -10.70 -22.19
N ASP A 136 0.20 -11.00 -22.70
CA ASP A 136 0.42 -11.96 -23.78
C ASP A 136 0.03 -13.39 -23.39
N ALA A 137 0.05 -13.72 -22.07
CA ALA A 137 -0.41 -15.01 -21.58
C ALA A 137 -1.90 -15.27 -21.84
N PHE A 138 -2.70 -14.20 -21.97
CA PHE A 138 -4.14 -14.26 -22.24
C PHE A 138 -4.50 -13.86 -23.68
N TYR A 139 -3.57 -13.28 -24.43
CA TYR A 139 -3.79 -12.81 -25.79
C TYR A 139 -3.58 -13.94 -26.78
N SER A 140 -4.67 -14.59 -27.21
CA SER A 140 -4.64 -15.76 -28.09
C SER A 140 -5.94 -15.85 -28.89
N ASP A 141 -5.85 -16.43 -30.10
CA ASP A 141 -7.01 -16.82 -30.90
C ASP A 141 -7.73 -18.07 -30.33
N ASN A 142 -7.18 -18.69 -29.31
CA ASN A 142 -7.79 -19.82 -28.61
C ASN A 142 -8.50 -19.33 -27.35
N ASP A 143 -9.84 -19.42 -27.34
CA ASP A 143 -10.71 -18.98 -26.23
C ASP A 143 -10.34 -19.58 -24.87
N ARG A 144 -9.61 -20.71 -24.82
CA ARG A 144 -9.16 -21.32 -23.57
C ARG A 144 -8.16 -20.46 -22.80
N TYR A 145 -7.45 -19.55 -23.48
CA TYR A 145 -6.51 -18.63 -22.87
C TYR A 145 -7.13 -17.29 -22.47
N ALA A 146 -8.41 -17.08 -22.81
CA ALA A 146 -9.10 -15.82 -22.49
C ALA A 146 -9.15 -15.60 -20.96
N LEU A 147 -8.82 -14.38 -20.52
CA LEU A 147 -9.02 -13.97 -19.15
C LEU A 147 -10.51 -13.87 -18.84
N MET A 148 -11.05 -14.91 -18.22
CA MET A 148 -12.49 -15.00 -17.85
C MET A 148 -12.80 -14.20 -16.57
N HIS A 149 -12.37 -12.94 -16.55
CA HIS A 149 -12.65 -11.98 -15.48
C HIS A 149 -13.25 -10.71 -16.07
N GLY A 150 -14.53 -10.48 -15.81
CA GLY A 150 -15.28 -9.36 -16.34
C GLY A 150 -16.54 -9.08 -15.50
N PRO A 151 -16.43 -8.44 -14.33
CA PRO A 151 -17.57 -7.96 -13.58
C PRO A 151 -18.49 -7.10 -14.46
N THR A 152 -19.81 -7.19 -14.28
CA THR A 152 -20.81 -6.52 -15.14
C THR A 152 -20.55 -5.03 -15.33
N PHE A 153 -20.06 -4.35 -14.32
CA PHE A 153 -19.76 -2.91 -14.35
C PHE A 153 -18.27 -2.59 -14.52
N MET A 154 -17.48 -3.54 -15.00
CA MET A 154 -16.07 -3.28 -15.35
C MET A 154 -16.01 -2.20 -16.43
N GLY A 155 -15.04 -1.28 -16.32
CA GLY A 155 -14.88 -0.16 -17.24
C GLY A 155 -16.03 0.87 -17.14
N ASN A 156 -16.65 1.00 -15.96
CA ASN A 156 -17.69 2.01 -15.72
C ASN A 156 -17.24 3.39 -16.18
N ALA A 157 -17.92 3.95 -17.19
CA ALA A 157 -17.52 5.19 -17.83
C ALA A 157 -17.48 6.39 -16.88
N LEU A 158 -18.41 6.45 -15.90
CA LEU A 158 -18.41 7.50 -14.88
C LEU A 158 -17.19 7.39 -13.98
N ALA A 159 -16.89 6.19 -13.50
CA ALA A 159 -15.73 5.94 -12.63
C ALA A 159 -14.41 6.25 -13.36
N CYS A 160 -14.30 5.84 -14.63
CA CYS A 160 -13.15 6.17 -15.46
C CYS A 160 -13.00 7.68 -15.68
N ALA A 161 -14.08 8.41 -15.92
CA ALA A 161 -14.07 9.86 -16.08
C ALA A 161 -13.63 10.56 -14.78
N VAL A 162 -14.10 10.09 -13.62
CA VAL A 162 -13.67 10.60 -12.30
C VAL A 162 -12.19 10.32 -12.07
N ALA A 163 -11.72 9.12 -12.37
CA ALA A 163 -10.31 8.75 -12.23
C ALA A 163 -9.39 9.62 -13.09
N LEU A 164 -9.75 9.79 -14.38
CA LEU A 164 -9.00 10.67 -15.29
C LEU A 164 -8.97 12.12 -14.78
N LYS A 165 -10.08 12.62 -14.27
CA LYS A 165 -10.16 13.98 -13.71
C LYS A 165 -9.33 14.09 -12.41
N GLY A 166 -9.31 13.05 -11.60
CA GLY A 166 -8.46 12.97 -10.41
C GLY A 166 -6.97 13.08 -10.74
N ILE A 167 -6.52 12.34 -11.76
CA ILE A 167 -5.14 12.39 -12.25
C ILE A 167 -4.80 13.79 -12.80
N GLU A 168 -5.68 14.37 -13.62
CA GLU A 168 -5.50 15.74 -14.15
C GLU A 168 -5.34 16.78 -13.03
N ILE A 169 -6.18 16.69 -11.99
CA ILE A 169 -6.12 17.61 -10.84
C ILE A 169 -4.82 17.40 -10.07
N PHE A 170 -4.43 16.14 -9.81
CA PHE A 170 -3.20 15.80 -9.11
C PHE A 170 -1.97 16.45 -9.75
N GLU A 171 -1.89 16.39 -11.08
CA GLU A 171 -0.79 16.99 -11.84
C GLU A 171 -0.88 18.52 -11.87
N ARG A 172 -2.05 19.06 -12.23
CA ARG A 172 -2.27 20.50 -12.39
C ARG A 172 -2.02 21.28 -11.10
N GLU A 173 -2.45 20.75 -9.96
CA GLU A 173 -2.37 21.40 -8.65
C GLU A 173 -1.06 21.12 -7.91
N ASN A 174 -0.08 20.50 -8.59
CA ASN A 174 1.22 20.16 -8.02
C ASN A 174 1.15 19.44 -6.68
N TYR A 175 0.37 18.35 -6.62
CA TYR A 175 0.22 17.61 -5.37
C TYR A 175 1.53 17.07 -4.81
N MET A 176 2.49 16.70 -5.68
CA MET A 176 3.80 16.23 -5.21
C MET A 176 4.54 17.31 -4.41
N GLY A 177 4.43 18.59 -4.80
CA GLY A 177 4.99 19.70 -4.02
C GLY A 177 4.28 19.88 -2.67
N LYS A 178 2.97 19.68 -2.61
CA LYS A 178 2.18 19.73 -1.35
C LYS A 178 2.57 18.56 -0.43
N ILE A 179 2.72 17.35 -0.97
CA ILE A 179 3.13 16.16 -0.22
C ILE A 179 4.52 16.34 0.38
N LYS A 180 5.46 16.84 -0.41
CA LYS A 180 6.82 17.16 0.08
C LYS A 180 6.78 18.15 1.26
N ARG A 181 5.93 19.19 1.18
CA ARG A 181 5.74 20.12 2.29
C ARG A 181 5.16 19.45 3.53
N ILE A 182 4.16 18.55 3.35
CA ILE A 182 3.59 17.77 4.47
C ILE A 182 4.68 16.95 5.14
N GLU A 183 5.51 16.28 4.37
CA GLU A 183 6.63 15.47 4.86
C GLU A 183 7.65 16.32 5.63
N GLU A 184 8.05 17.47 5.08
CA GLU A 184 8.97 18.42 5.72
C GLU A 184 8.40 18.94 7.06
N ILE A 185 7.11 19.26 7.12
CA ILE A 185 6.45 19.67 8.36
C ILE A 185 6.41 18.50 9.35
N SER A 186 6.04 17.31 8.90
CA SER A 186 5.99 16.12 9.74
C SER A 186 7.36 15.81 10.36
N HIS A 187 8.43 15.89 9.60
CA HIS A 187 9.79 15.73 10.11
C HIS A 187 10.14 16.84 11.11
N ARG A 188 9.86 18.09 10.78
CA ARG A 188 10.14 19.22 11.69
C ARG A 188 9.48 19.06 13.06
N GLU A 189 8.24 18.58 13.10
CA GLU A 189 7.47 18.45 14.33
C GLU A 189 7.73 17.14 15.08
N MET A 190 8.09 16.07 14.35
CA MET A 190 8.14 14.73 14.91
C MET A 190 9.56 14.20 15.11
N ASP A 191 10.57 14.72 14.38
CA ASP A 191 11.95 14.27 14.55
C ASP A 191 12.45 14.65 15.95
N GLY A 192 12.94 13.65 16.66
CA GLY A 192 13.38 13.84 18.05
C GLY A 192 12.25 13.88 19.09
N PHE A 193 11.00 13.74 18.67
CA PHE A 193 9.89 13.62 19.62
C PHE A 193 10.00 12.29 20.40
N THR A 194 10.12 12.39 21.72
CA THR A 194 10.33 11.24 22.59
C THR A 194 9.38 11.28 23.80
N ASP A 195 8.84 10.12 24.13
CA ASP A 195 8.08 9.87 25.34
C ASP A 195 8.34 8.43 25.77
N PRO A 196 8.43 8.10 27.07
CA PRO A 196 8.68 6.73 27.52
C PRO A 196 7.66 5.68 27.02
N ARG A 197 6.49 6.11 26.61
CA ARG A 197 5.45 5.23 26.04
C ARG A 197 5.63 4.96 24.57
N ILE A 198 6.40 5.79 23.86
CA ILE A 198 6.61 5.70 22.42
C ILE A 198 7.75 4.72 22.14
N LYS A 199 7.46 3.79 21.26
CA LYS A 199 8.45 2.85 20.73
C LYS A 199 9.20 3.45 19.55
N GLU A 200 8.46 4.07 18.61
CA GLU A 200 9.02 4.58 17.38
C GLU A 200 8.12 5.68 16.77
N VAL A 201 8.75 6.63 16.09
CA VAL A 201 8.09 7.60 15.22
C VAL A 201 8.59 7.39 13.80
N ARG A 202 7.68 7.33 12.86
CA ARG A 202 7.97 7.10 11.43
C ARG A 202 7.28 8.18 10.59
N VAL A 203 8.00 8.72 9.62
CA VAL A 203 7.48 9.70 8.65
C VAL A 203 7.91 9.27 7.26
N MET A 204 6.98 9.28 6.32
CA MET A 204 7.23 9.01 4.91
C MET A 204 6.14 9.69 4.06
N GLY A 205 6.52 10.65 3.23
CA GLY A 205 5.60 11.37 2.36
C GLY A 205 4.44 11.99 3.14
N GLY A 206 3.22 11.63 2.77
CA GLY A 206 2.01 12.09 3.43
C GLY A 206 1.54 11.18 4.59
N CYS A 207 2.42 10.38 5.17
CA CYS A 207 2.12 9.47 6.28
C CYS A 207 3.04 9.69 7.45
N THR A 208 2.46 9.90 8.63
CA THR A 208 3.18 9.96 9.92
C THR A 208 2.58 8.92 10.85
N CYS A 209 3.41 8.15 11.54
CA CYS A 209 2.98 7.14 12.50
C CYS A 209 3.79 7.22 13.79
N VAL A 210 3.10 7.18 14.91
CA VAL A 210 3.67 6.99 16.24
C VAL A 210 3.25 5.62 16.75
N GLU A 211 4.20 4.73 16.95
CA GLU A 211 3.99 3.42 17.56
C GLU A 211 4.27 3.50 19.06
N VAL A 212 3.33 3.07 19.88
CA VAL A 212 3.51 2.95 21.32
C VAL A 212 3.85 1.51 21.72
N TYR A 213 4.51 1.33 22.88
CA TYR A 213 4.79 -0.02 23.39
C TYR A 213 3.52 -0.78 23.77
N ASP A 214 2.54 -0.07 24.34
CA ASP A 214 1.27 -0.65 24.79
C ASP A 214 0.12 0.18 24.25
N GLY A 215 -0.76 -0.43 23.44
CA GLY A 215 -1.93 0.19 22.86
C GLY A 215 -2.93 0.75 23.88
N ALA A 216 -2.95 0.21 25.11
CA ALA A 216 -3.79 0.73 26.19
C ALA A 216 -3.45 2.19 26.54
N THR A 217 -2.24 2.66 26.25
CA THR A 217 -1.86 4.07 26.44
C THR A 217 -2.57 5.04 25.51
N LEU A 218 -3.19 4.54 24.44
CA LEU A 218 -3.97 5.31 23.48
C LEU A 218 -5.47 5.32 23.81
N GLU A 219 -5.88 4.67 24.91
CA GLU A 219 -7.28 4.73 25.36
C GLU A 219 -7.69 6.16 25.67
N GLY A 220 -8.84 6.57 25.14
CA GLY A 220 -9.34 7.95 25.26
C GLY A 220 -8.66 8.98 24.34
N PHE A 221 -7.59 8.63 23.64
CA PHE A 221 -6.86 9.58 22.79
C PHE A 221 -7.74 10.17 21.67
N GLN A 222 -8.60 9.37 21.06
CA GLN A 222 -9.52 9.85 20.02
C GLN A 222 -10.44 10.94 20.53
N GLN A 223 -11.03 10.77 21.72
CA GLN A 223 -11.89 11.76 22.35
C GLN A 223 -11.12 13.03 22.71
N PHE A 224 -9.91 12.86 23.28
CA PHE A 224 -9.02 13.97 23.60
C PHE A 224 -8.65 14.82 22.37
N ALA A 225 -8.36 14.19 21.24
CA ALA A 225 -8.05 14.87 19.98
C ALA A 225 -9.29 15.58 19.43
N TYR A 226 -10.44 14.91 19.44
CA TYR A 226 -11.71 15.45 18.96
C TYR A 226 -12.13 16.71 19.70
N GLU A 227 -12.00 16.75 21.04
CA GLU A 227 -12.29 17.93 21.87
C GLU A 227 -11.38 19.14 21.55
N ARG A 228 -10.27 18.90 20.83
CA ARG A 228 -9.33 19.93 20.36
C ARG A 228 -9.44 20.22 18.85
N GLY A 229 -10.54 19.75 18.23
CA GLY A 229 -10.81 19.98 16.81
C GLY A 229 -10.02 19.08 15.86
N VAL A 230 -9.36 18.04 16.37
CA VAL A 230 -8.56 17.11 15.56
C VAL A 230 -9.24 15.76 15.47
N PHE A 231 -9.52 15.30 14.25
CA PHE A 231 -9.96 13.93 14.02
C PHE A 231 -8.74 13.01 13.86
N CYS A 232 -8.46 12.23 14.88
CA CYS A 232 -7.41 11.23 14.86
C CYS A 232 -7.95 9.94 15.50
N ARG A 233 -7.87 8.83 14.77
CA ARG A 233 -8.33 7.52 15.24
C ARG A 233 -7.12 6.60 15.42
N PRO A 234 -6.71 6.33 16.66
CA PRO A 234 -5.71 5.30 16.92
C PRO A 234 -6.19 3.93 16.44
N PHE A 235 -5.25 3.12 16.02
CA PHE A 235 -5.49 1.75 15.62
C PHE A 235 -4.50 0.84 16.35
N LEU A 236 -4.99 -0.10 17.15
CA LEU A 236 -4.17 -0.95 18.02
C LEU A 236 -3.16 -0.10 18.84
N LYS A 237 -1.88 -0.26 18.59
CA LYS A 237 -0.78 0.51 19.20
C LYS A 237 -0.24 1.64 18.31
N TYR A 238 -0.96 1.98 17.25
CA TYR A 238 -0.53 2.99 16.30
C TYR A 238 -1.43 4.21 16.34
N MET A 239 -0.83 5.38 16.49
CA MET A 239 -1.43 6.66 16.18
C MET A 239 -0.84 7.11 14.85
N TYR A 240 -1.67 7.23 13.83
CA TYR A 240 -1.19 7.59 12.50
C TYR A 240 -1.99 8.75 11.91
N SER A 241 -1.35 9.48 11.03
CA SER A 241 -1.93 10.56 10.26
C SER A 241 -1.66 10.35 8.77
N MET A 242 -2.71 10.35 7.98
CA MET A 242 -2.70 10.35 6.51
C MET A 242 -3.58 11.49 6.04
N VAL A 243 -3.10 12.70 6.22
CA VAL A 243 -3.86 13.92 5.94
C VAL A 243 -4.23 14.05 4.45
N PRO A 244 -5.34 14.73 4.14
CA PRO A 244 -5.61 15.19 2.78
C PRO A 244 -4.49 16.13 2.32
N TYR A 245 -4.05 16.01 1.06
CA TYR A 245 -2.94 16.82 0.54
C TYR A 245 -3.27 18.33 0.41
N MET A 246 -4.53 18.69 0.62
CA MET A 246 -5.01 20.09 0.64
C MET A 246 -4.93 20.74 2.01
N ILE A 247 -4.41 20.02 3.03
CA ILE A 247 -4.25 20.56 4.37
C ILE A 247 -3.32 21.78 4.35
N GLU A 248 -3.70 22.80 5.09
CA GLU A 248 -2.91 24.02 5.28
C GLU A 248 -2.14 23.94 6.60
N GLU A 249 -1.01 24.64 6.65
CA GLU A 249 -0.21 24.77 7.87
C GLU A 249 -0.83 25.90 8.72
N GLU A 250 -1.53 25.56 9.81
CA GLU A 250 -1.98 26.49 10.83
C GLU A 250 -1.58 26.02 12.23
#